data_be14c57a16ac9b3e07ee93a081ee44c3
#
_entry.id   be14c57a16ac9b3e07ee93a081ee44c3
#
_cell.length_a   1.000
_cell.length_b   1.000
_cell.length_c   1.000
_cell.angle_alpha   90.00
_cell.angle_beta   90.00
_cell.angle_gamma   90.00
#
_symmetry.space_group_name_H-M   'P 1'
#
loop_
_entity.id
_entity.type
_entity.pdbx_description
1 polymer ?
#
loop_
_entity_poly.entity_id
_entity_poly.type
_entity_poly.pdbx_seq_one_letter_code
_entity_poly.pdbx_strand_id
1 'polypeptide(L)'
;MYRRGKKDCLAECKGSKLFCKFAPSRPKRQKESRMRVGFGYDVHALAEDLRLVIGGVEVPSQRGCVAHSDGDVAIHALCDALLGAAALGDIGKLFPDTDAAYKGIDSTILLDRVCKRLGEEGYRIENVDITIALQRPKLRPHIDLMRARLAEVMGIEVGRVSVKATTTERLGFEGREEGVSAYAVALVENI
;
A
#
# COMPACT_ATOMS: atom_id res chain seq x y z
N MET A 1 -7.67 36.97 31.61
CA MET A 1 -8.75 37.42 32.49
C MET A 1 -10.00 37.54 31.64
N TYR A 2 -10.80 36.49 31.54
CA TYR A 2 -12.23 36.57 31.18
C TYR A 2 -12.88 35.20 31.53
N ARG A 3 -13.52 35.14 32.66
CA ARG A 3 -14.44 34.08 33.10
C ARG A 3 -15.83 34.46 32.64
N ARG A 4 -16.57 33.54 31.99
CA ARG A 4 -18.04 33.45 32.00
C ARG A 4 -18.36 31.96 31.86
N GLY A 5 -19.01 31.24 32.76
CA GLY A 5 -20.19 31.58 33.51
C GLY A 5 -21.21 30.54 33.07
N LYS A 6 -21.20 29.34 33.73
CA LYS A 6 -22.29 28.33 33.59
C LYS A 6 -23.53 28.96 34.18
N LYS A 7 -24.62 28.96 33.44
CA LYS A 7 -25.98 29.13 33.99
C LYS A 7 -26.75 27.86 33.79
N ASP A 8 -26.97 27.18 34.89
CA ASP A 8 -27.92 26.11 35.02
C ASP A 8 -29.33 26.67 34.75
N CYS A 9 -30.06 26.04 33.84
CA CYS A 9 -31.48 26.31 33.62
C CYS A 9 -32.24 25.08 34.08
N LEU A 10 -32.48 25.00 35.38
CA LEU A 10 -33.52 24.13 35.97
C LEU A 10 -34.85 24.86 35.77
N ALA A 11 -35.63 24.42 34.79
CA ALA A 11 -37.04 24.75 34.70
C ALA A 11 -37.86 23.50 34.99
N GLU A 12 -38.45 23.51 36.18
CA GLU A 12 -39.51 22.56 36.54
C GLU A 12 -40.73 22.79 35.66
N CYS A 13 -41.08 21.84 34.81
CA CYS A 13 -42.39 21.74 34.17
C CYS A 13 -43.20 20.66 34.84
N LYS A 14 -44.06 21.07 35.77
CA LYS A 14 -45.22 20.26 36.22
C LYS A 14 -46.32 20.32 35.16
N GLY A 15 -46.75 19.15 34.70
CA GLY A 15 -48.05 18.94 34.06
C GLY A 15 -48.11 18.95 32.55
N SER A 16 -48.11 17.76 31.98
CA SER A 16 -49.01 17.16 30.99
C SER A 16 -48.25 16.11 30.13
N LYS A 17 -48.75 14.88 30.25
CA LYS A 17 -48.20 13.70 29.55
C LYS A 17 -48.60 13.64 28.08
N LEU A 18 -48.35 14.66 27.26
CA LEU A 18 -48.75 14.58 25.84
C LEU A 18 -47.85 15.30 24.83
N PHE A 19 -46.56 15.43 25.08
CA PHE A 19 -45.67 15.99 24.03
C PHE A 19 -44.27 15.40 24.08
N CYS A 20 -44.14 14.07 23.91
CA CYS A 20 -42.84 13.43 23.74
C CYS A 20 -42.90 12.35 22.66
N LYS A 21 -43.48 12.64 21.49
CA LYS A 21 -43.52 11.69 20.34
C LYS A 21 -42.83 12.14 19.08
N PHE A 22 -42.09 13.23 19.12
CA PHE A 22 -41.26 13.64 17.99
C PHE A 22 -39.89 14.11 18.48
N ALA A 23 -39.09 13.20 19.04
CA ALA A 23 -37.67 13.38 18.97
C ALA A 23 -37.26 13.05 17.53
N PRO A 24 -36.72 14.02 16.72
CA PRO A 24 -36.21 13.66 15.41
C PRO A 24 -35.17 12.56 15.61
N SER A 25 -35.35 11.43 14.95
CA SER A 25 -34.34 10.39 14.90
C SER A 25 -33.02 11.05 14.49
N ARG A 26 -31.99 10.97 15.35
CA ARG A 26 -30.67 11.44 14.98
C ARG A 26 -30.34 10.84 13.62
N PRO A 27 -30.01 11.66 12.61
CA PRO A 27 -29.61 11.10 11.32
C PRO A 27 -28.49 10.11 11.62
N LYS A 28 -28.61 8.87 11.10
CA LYS A 28 -27.52 7.89 11.15
C LYS A 28 -26.32 8.62 10.60
N ARG A 29 -25.25 8.80 11.43
CA ARG A 29 -23.99 9.36 10.97
C ARG A 29 -23.62 8.51 9.75
N GLN A 30 -23.70 9.08 8.56
CA GLN A 30 -23.06 8.49 7.41
C GLN A 30 -21.61 8.34 7.79
N LYS A 31 -21.08 7.12 7.69
CA LYS A 31 -19.66 6.84 7.91
C LYS A 31 -18.93 7.68 6.88
N GLU A 32 -18.30 8.78 7.31
CA GLU A 32 -17.53 9.63 6.40
C GLU A 32 -16.42 8.75 5.84
N SER A 33 -16.39 8.60 4.53
CA SER A 33 -15.30 7.96 3.83
C SER A 33 -14.00 8.70 4.19
N ARG A 34 -13.03 7.97 4.72
CA ARG A 34 -11.73 8.54 5.10
C ARG A 34 -10.64 7.91 4.23
N MET A 35 -10.13 8.70 3.33
CA MET A 35 -8.96 8.36 2.53
C MET A 35 -7.70 8.37 3.39
N ARG A 36 -6.81 7.42 3.17
CA ARG A 36 -5.50 7.34 3.81
C ARG A 36 -4.44 7.07 2.75
N VAL A 37 -3.30 7.71 2.90
CA VAL A 37 -2.15 7.53 2.03
C VAL A 37 -1.06 6.78 2.78
N GLY A 38 -0.37 5.88 2.09
CA GLY A 38 0.85 5.24 2.56
C GLY A 38 1.96 5.38 1.53
N PHE A 39 3.19 5.35 2.02
CA PHE A 39 4.40 5.39 1.22
C PHE A 39 5.26 4.19 1.60
N GLY A 40 5.84 3.53 0.60
CA GLY A 40 6.79 2.42 0.77
C GLY A 40 8.02 2.63 -0.08
N TYR A 41 9.13 2.12 0.41
CA TYR A 41 10.42 2.11 -0.27
C TYR A 41 11.09 0.76 -0.03
N ASP A 42 11.67 0.20 -1.08
CA ASP A 42 12.50 -1.00 -0.98
C ASP A 42 13.69 -0.93 -1.92
N VAL A 43 14.74 -1.68 -1.60
CA VAL A 43 15.99 -1.72 -2.35
C VAL A 43 16.62 -3.10 -2.26
N HIS A 44 17.06 -3.63 -3.41
CA HIS A 44 17.80 -4.88 -3.47
C HIS A 44 19.10 -4.72 -4.24
N ALA A 45 20.15 -5.40 -3.76
CA ALA A 45 21.38 -5.56 -4.52
C ALA A 45 21.14 -6.45 -5.75
N LEU A 46 21.88 -6.19 -6.83
CA LEU A 46 21.85 -7.00 -8.05
C LEU A 46 23.09 -7.87 -8.14
N ALA A 47 22.91 -9.16 -8.47
CA ALA A 47 23.98 -10.10 -8.74
C ALA A 47 23.76 -10.83 -10.05
N GLU A 48 24.84 -11.34 -10.63
CA GLU A 48 24.81 -12.15 -11.87
C GLU A 48 24.14 -13.50 -11.63
N ASP A 49 23.62 -14.09 -12.70
CA ASP A 49 23.02 -15.42 -12.71
C ASP A 49 21.77 -15.60 -11.80
N LEU A 50 21.15 -14.49 -11.41
CA LEU A 50 19.86 -14.48 -10.70
C LEU A 50 18.73 -14.02 -11.62
N ARG A 51 17.52 -14.51 -11.33
CA ARG A 51 16.31 -14.05 -12.01
C ARG A 51 15.96 -12.65 -11.55
N LEU A 52 15.51 -11.82 -12.48
CA LEU A 52 14.97 -10.49 -12.19
C LEU A 52 13.46 -10.53 -12.26
N VAL A 53 12.79 -10.43 -11.12
CA VAL A 53 11.33 -10.34 -11.02
C VAL A 53 10.99 -8.94 -10.53
N ILE A 54 10.11 -8.24 -11.25
CA ILE A 54 9.66 -6.88 -10.90
C ILE A 54 8.18 -6.73 -11.23
N GLY A 55 7.37 -6.34 -10.24
CA GLY A 55 5.93 -6.17 -10.38
C GLY A 55 5.19 -7.46 -10.75
N GLY A 56 5.67 -8.61 -10.25
CA GLY A 56 5.15 -9.94 -10.53
C GLY A 56 5.47 -10.46 -11.94
N VAL A 57 6.45 -9.85 -12.62
CA VAL A 57 6.85 -10.19 -14.00
C VAL A 57 8.33 -10.50 -14.06
N GLU A 58 8.68 -11.64 -14.63
CA GLU A 58 10.07 -11.97 -14.93
C GLU A 58 10.57 -11.14 -16.12
N VAL A 59 11.63 -10.38 -15.88
CA VAL A 59 12.25 -9.50 -16.87
C VAL A 59 13.57 -10.13 -17.35
N PRO A 60 13.77 -10.36 -18.65
CA PRO A 60 15.02 -10.89 -19.17
C PRO A 60 16.20 -10.00 -18.78
N SER A 61 17.14 -10.55 -18.02
CA SER A 61 18.31 -9.84 -17.49
C SER A 61 19.44 -10.83 -17.19
N GLN A 62 20.69 -10.36 -17.27
CA GLN A 62 21.86 -11.10 -16.79
C GLN A 62 22.03 -11.01 -15.28
N ARG A 63 21.35 -10.04 -14.64
CA ARG A 63 21.40 -9.82 -13.20
C ARG A 63 20.00 -9.84 -12.63
N GLY A 64 19.86 -10.35 -11.42
CA GLY A 64 18.63 -10.32 -10.65
C GLY A 64 18.86 -9.93 -9.20
N CYS A 65 17.79 -9.80 -8.45
CA CYS A 65 17.84 -9.31 -7.07
C CYS A 65 18.38 -10.37 -6.11
N VAL A 66 19.24 -9.94 -5.19
CA VAL A 66 19.67 -10.74 -4.03
C VAL A 66 18.63 -10.51 -2.93
N ALA A 67 17.84 -11.54 -2.60
CA ALA A 67 16.78 -11.45 -1.61
C ALA A 67 16.49 -12.80 -0.97
N HIS A 68 15.71 -12.78 0.12
CA HIS A 68 15.19 -14.00 0.75
C HIS A 68 13.99 -14.59 -0.02
N SER A 69 13.15 -13.72 -0.62
CA SER A 69 12.03 -14.07 -1.52
C SER A 69 12.51 -14.16 -2.99
N ASP A 70 11.60 -13.93 -3.95
CA ASP A 70 11.94 -13.74 -5.36
C ASP A 70 12.59 -12.38 -5.67
N GLY A 71 12.68 -11.48 -4.68
CA GLY A 71 13.36 -10.18 -4.79
C GLY A 71 12.58 -9.11 -5.55
N ASP A 72 11.25 -9.21 -5.62
CA ASP A 72 10.43 -8.21 -6.29
C ASP A 72 10.33 -6.91 -5.47
N VAL A 73 11.29 -6.02 -5.71
CA VAL A 73 11.41 -4.73 -5.04
C VAL A 73 10.18 -3.85 -5.20
N ALA A 74 9.46 -3.96 -6.34
CA ALA A 74 8.27 -3.16 -6.60
C ALA A 74 7.08 -3.63 -5.75
N ILE A 75 6.91 -4.94 -5.61
CA ILE A 75 5.87 -5.51 -4.74
C ILE A 75 6.17 -5.27 -3.27
N HIS A 76 7.42 -5.38 -2.85
CA HIS A 76 7.79 -5.11 -1.44
C HIS A 76 7.49 -3.65 -1.06
N ALA A 77 7.93 -2.68 -1.88
CA ALA A 77 7.59 -1.28 -1.66
C ALA A 77 6.07 -1.03 -1.65
N LEU A 78 5.32 -1.71 -2.54
CA LEU A 78 3.87 -1.62 -2.57
C LEU A 78 3.21 -2.19 -1.30
N CYS A 79 3.67 -3.33 -0.81
CA CYS A 79 3.19 -3.92 0.45
C CYS A 79 3.39 -2.95 1.61
N ASP A 80 4.56 -2.32 1.71
CA ASP A 80 4.85 -1.33 2.75
C ASP A 80 3.97 -0.09 2.64
N ALA A 81 3.72 0.40 1.42
CA ALA A 81 2.79 1.50 1.19
C ALA A 81 1.38 1.16 1.67
N LEU A 82 0.87 -0.02 1.33
CA LEU A 82 -0.46 -0.50 1.70
C LEU A 82 -0.59 -0.66 3.22
N LEU A 83 0.36 -1.35 3.85
CA LEU A 83 0.39 -1.55 5.30
C LEU A 83 0.53 -0.24 6.05
N GLY A 84 1.41 0.66 5.59
CA GLY A 84 1.62 1.98 6.17
C GLY A 84 0.36 2.85 6.11
N ALA A 85 -0.40 2.82 4.99
CA ALA A 85 -1.67 3.53 4.87
C ALA A 85 -2.68 3.09 5.95
N ALA A 86 -2.72 1.80 6.28
CA ALA A 86 -3.60 1.23 7.31
C ALA A 86 -3.00 1.31 8.73
N ALA A 87 -1.76 1.79 8.91
CA ALA A 87 -1.02 1.79 10.17
C ALA A 87 -0.80 0.38 10.76
N LEU A 88 -0.55 -0.62 9.90
CA LEU A 88 -0.34 -2.02 10.27
C LEU A 88 1.13 -2.41 10.41
N GLY A 89 2.05 -1.47 10.18
CA GLY A 89 3.50 -1.70 10.20
C GLY A 89 4.06 -1.88 8.80
N ASP A 90 4.98 -2.83 8.64
CA ASP A 90 5.71 -3.11 7.41
C ASP A 90 5.64 -4.59 7.01
N ILE A 91 6.17 -4.91 5.83
CA ILE A 91 6.19 -6.28 5.28
C ILE A 91 7.00 -7.22 6.17
N GLY A 92 8.10 -6.76 6.76
CA GLY A 92 8.97 -7.57 7.63
C GLY A 92 8.30 -8.02 8.92
N LYS A 93 7.33 -7.24 9.42
CA LYS A 93 6.52 -7.62 10.58
C LYS A 93 5.53 -8.76 10.25
N LEU A 94 4.97 -8.78 9.04
CA LEU A 94 4.03 -9.81 8.61
C LEU A 94 4.72 -11.07 8.08
N PHE A 95 5.87 -10.91 7.44
CA PHE A 95 6.61 -11.96 6.74
C PHE A 95 8.10 -11.86 7.09
N PRO A 96 8.49 -12.26 8.31
CA PRO A 96 9.88 -12.18 8.74
C PRO A 96 10.80 -12.98 7.80
N ASP A 97 11.92 -12.39 7.41
CA ASP A 97 12.97 -13.03 6.59
C ASP A 97 13.66 -14.21 7.30
N THR A 98 13.49 -14.29 8.62
CA THR A 98 13.96 -15.42 9.44
C THR A 98 13.08 -16.67 9.32
N ASP A 99 11.88 -16.56 8.76
CA ASP A 99 10.97 -17.69 8.58
C ASP A 99 11.26 -18.40 7.24
N ALA A 100 11.71 -19.66 7.35
CA ALA A 100 12.02 -20.52 6.19
C ALA A 100 10.84 -20.72 5.24
N ALA A 101 9.59 -20.51 5.69
CA ALA A 101 8.38 -20.63 4.87
C ALA A 101 8.32 -19.57 3.75
N TYR A 102 9.08 -18.48 3.89
CA TYR A 102 9.11 -17.40 2.89
C TYR A 102 10.33 -17.43 1.98
N LYS A 103 11.22 -18.41 2.16
CA LYS A 103 12.40 -18.55 1.30
C LYS A 103 12.01 -18.82 -0.15
N GLY A 104 12.40 -17.91 -1.06
CA GLY A 104 12.10 -18.02 -2.49
C GLY A 104 10.63 -17.87 -2.84
N ILE A 105 9.81 -17.33 -1.93
CA ILE A 105 8.39 -17.12 -2.16
C ILE A 105 8.15 -16.11 -3.28
N ASP A 106 7.12 -16.35 -4.08
CA ASP A 106 6.60 -15.38 -5.06
C ASP A 106 5.96 -14.20 -4.30
N SER A 107 6.48 -12.99 -4.52
CA SER A 107 6.02 -11.79 -3.82
C SER A 107 4.56 -11.42 -4.16
N THR A 108 3.99 -11.94 -5.25
CA THR A 108 2.56 -11.77 -5.52
C THR A 108 1.69 -12.45 -4.45
N ILE A 109 2.17 -13.53 -3.84
CA ILE A 109 1.50 -14.19 -2.71
C ILE A 109 1.53 -13.31 -1.47
N LEU A 110 2.65 -12.58 -1.24
CA LEU A 110 2.77 -11.63 -0.14
C LEU A 110 1.79 -10.47 -0.33
N LEU A 111 1.71 -9.91 -1.55
CA LEU A 111 0.77 -8.86 -1.89
C LEU A 111 -0.69 -9.29 -1.70
N ASP A 112 -1.07 -10.48 -2.14
CA ASP A 112 -2.41 -11.04 -1.93
C ASP A 112 -2.76 -11.11 -0.42
N ARG A 113 -1.83 -11.57 0.41
CA ARG A 113 -2.02 -11.63 1.86
C ARG A 113 -2.16 -10.24 2.48
N VAL A 114 -1.38 -9.24 2.01
CA VAL A 114 -1.51 -7.84 2.44
C VAL A 114 -2.89 -7.30 2.06
N CYS A 115 -3.36 -7.55 0.84
CA CYS A 115 -4.69 -7.13 0.39
C CYS A 115 -5.81 -7.74 1.24
N LYS A 116 -5.72 -9.03 1.56
CA LYS A 116 -6.66 -9.70 2.47
C LYS A 116 -6.65 -9.07 3.85
N ARG A 117 -5.45 -8.80 4.39
CA ARG A 117 -5.31 -8.15 5.69
C ARG A 117 -5.93 -6.76 5.72
N LEU A 118 -5.78 -5.96 4.66
CA LEU A 118 -6.43 -4.67 4.53
C LEU A 118 -7.96 -4.80 4.55
N GLY A 119 -8.51 -5.77 3.81
CA GLY A 119 -9.95 -6.04 3.79
C GLY A 119 -10.51 -6.41 5.17
N GLU A 120 -9.79 -7.25 5.94
CA GLU A 120 -10.13 -7.61 7.33
C GLU A 120 -10.18 -6.39 8.26
N GLU A 121 -9.31 -5.40 8.03
CA GLU A 121 -9.27 -4.13 8.79
C GLU A 121 -10.28 -3.09 8.25
N GLY A 122 -11.08 -3.45 7.26
CA GLY A 122 -12.12 -2.59 6.70
C GLY A 122 -11.59 -1.51 5.75
N TYR A 123 -10.50 -1.79 5.02
CA TYR A 123 -9.96 -0.90 3.99
C TYR A 123 -10.11 -1.51 2.60
N ARG A 124 -10.26 -0.66 1.60
CA ARG A 124 -10.13 -1.01 0.18
C ARG A 124 -9.05 -0.15 -0.48
N ILE A 125 -8.43 -0.70 -1.51
CA ILE A 125 -7.41 0.01 -2.30
C ILE A 125 -8.13 0.88 -3.33
N GLU A 126 -7.80 2.18 -3.35
CA GLU A 126 -8.33 3.12 -4.34
C GLU A 126 -7.42 3.25 -5.55
N ASN A 127 -6.14 3.48 -5.33
CA ASN A 127 -5.13 3.44 -6.40
C ASN A 127 -3.73 3.26 -5.83
N VAL A 128 -2.81 2.88 -6.71
CA VAL A 128 -1.38 2.78 -6.39
C VAL A 128 -0.54 3.42 -7.49
N ASP A 129 0.62 3.97 -7.10
CA ASP A 129 1.60 4.54 -8.00
C ASP A 129 2.99 4.08 -7.59
N ILE A 130 3.69 3.39 -8.50
CA ILE A 130 5.00 2.79 -8.26
C ILE A 130 6.02 3.41 -9.20
N THR A 131 7.18 3.77 -8.67
CA THR A 131 8.32 4.23 -9.46
C THR A 131 9.53 3.33 -9.19
N ILE A 132 10.11 2.76 -10.24
CA ILE A 132 11.25 1.85 -10.16
C ILE A 132 12.47 2.56 -10.73
N ALA A 133 13.54 2.66 -9.95
CA ALA A 133 14.83 3.17 -10.39
C ALA A 133 15.77 2.00 -10.73
N LEU A 134 16.01 1.79 -12.02
CA LEU A 134 16.84 0.72 -12.55
C LEU A 134 17.57 1.17 -13.81
N GLN A 135 18.89 1.02 -13.83
CA GLN A 135 19.69 1.43 -14.97
C GLN A 135 19.51 0.48 -16.17
N ARG A 136 19.53 -0.84 -15.92
CA ARG A 136 19.32 -1.92 -16.89
C ARG A 136 18.67 -3.14 -16.24
N PRO A 137 17.84 -3.90 -16.99
CA PRO A 137 17.35 -3.65 -18.37
C PRO A 137 16.32 -2.50 -18.43
N LYS A 138 15.91 -2.10 -19.64
CA LYS A 138 14.81 -1.15 -19.84
C LYS A 138 13.48 -1.82 -19.53
N LEU A 139 12.74 -1.28 -18.55
CA LEU A 139 11.47 -1.85 -18.09
C LEU A 139 10.26 -1.46 -18.96
N ARG A 140 10.41 -0.45 -19.84
CA ARG A 140 9.30 0.07 -20.66
C ARG A 140 8.46 -1.01 -21.35
N PRO A 141 9.05 -2.06 -21.98
CA PRO A 141 8.27 -3.11 -22.64
C PRO A 141 7.42 -3.97 -21.70
N HIS A 142 7.74 -3.98 -20.42
CA HIS A 142 7.13 -4.85 -19.40
C HIS A 142 6.10 -4.12 -18.51
N ILE A 143 6.02 -2.77 -18.59
CA ILE A 143 5.20 -1.95 -17.69
C ILE A 143 3.71 -2.35 -17.73
N ASP A 144 3.14 -2.52 -18.92
CA ASP A 144 1.72 -2.84 -19.03
C ASP A 144 1.40 -4.24 -18.47
N LEU A 145 2.33 -5.19 -18.62
CA LEU A 145 2.20 -6.52 -18.03
C LEU A 145 2.29 -6.46 -16.49
N MET A 146 3.22 -5.67 -15.94
CA MET A 146 3.33 -5.44 -14.51
C MET A 146 2.04 -4.82 -13.95
N ARG A 147 1.50 -3.80 -14.61
CA ARG A 147 0.23 -3.18 -14.20
C ARG A 147 -0.93 -4.17 -14.18
N ALA A 148 -1.06 -4.98 -15.24
CA ALA A 148 -2.10 -5.99 -15.32
C ALA A 148 -1.96 -7.04 -14.20
N ARG A 149 -0.73 -7.53 -13.96
CA ARG A 149 -0.45 -8.52 -12.91
C ARG A 149 -0.75 -7.99 -11.52
N LEU A 150 -0.30 -6.78 -11.20
CA LEU A 150 -0.57 -6.14 -9.93
C LEU A 150 -2.06 -5.88 -9.71
N ALA A 151 -2.78 -5.40 -10.74
CA ALA A 151 -4.22 -5.19 -10.68
C ALA A 151 -4.99 -6.49 -10.41
N GLU A 152 -4.61 -7.59 -11.08
CA GLU A 152 -5.16 -8.92 -10.87
C GLU A 152 -5.01 -9.37 -9.41
N VAL A 153 -3.78 -9.30 -8.86
CA VAL A 153 -3.49 -9.71 -7.48
C VAL A 153 -4.24 -8.86 -6.45
N MET A 154 -4.31 -7.56 -6.67
CA MET A 154 -5.02 -6.64 -5.77
C MET A 154 -6.54 -6.67 -5.93
N GLY A 155 -7.06 -7.30 -6.99
CA GLY A 155 -8.49 -7.32 -7.29
C GLY A 155 -9.08 -5.96 -7.64
N ILE A 156 -8.29 -5.08 -8.29
CA ILE A 156 -8.69 -3.73 -8.70
C ILE A 156 -8.56 -3.53 -10.22
N GLU A 157 -9.18 -2.50 -10.73
CA GLU A 157 -9.08 -2.11 -12.14
C GLU A 157 -7.66 -1.70 -12.52
N VAL A 158 -7.15 -2.11 -13.70
CA VAL A 158 -5.82 -1.76 -14.19
C VAL A 158 -5.60 -0.24 -14.30
N GLY A 159 -6.68 0.52 -14.52
CA GLY A 159 -6.65 1.99 -14.55
C GLY A 159 -6.30 2.63 -13.19
N ARG A 160 -6.34 1.87 -12.09
CA ARG A 160 -5.96 2.30 -10.75
C ARG A 160 -4.51 1.96 -10.40
N VAL A 161 -3.78 1.32 -11.31
CA VAL A 161 -2.38 0.91 -11.12
C VAL A 161 -1.48 1.71 -12.04
N SER A 162 -0.62 2.54 -11.48
CA SER A 162 0.45 3.24 -12.19
C SER A 162 1.79 2.58 -11.88
N VAL A 163 2.57 2.29 -12.92
CA VAL A 163 3.96 1.83 -12.81
C VAL A 163 4.81 2.66 -13.75
N LYS A 164 5.88 3.25 -13.21
CA LYS A 164 6.85 4.06 -13.94
C LYS A 164 8.25 3.51 -13.67
N ALA A 165 9.11 3.63 -14.66
CA ALA A 165 10.51 3.27 -14.52
C ALA A 165 11.40 4.43 -14.98
N THR A 166 12.49 4.64 -14.26
CA THR A 166 13.49 5.65 -14.58
C THR A 166 14.89 5.07 -14.42
N THR A 167 15.86 5.69 -15.07
CA THR A 167 17.29 5.52 -14.74
C THR A 167 17.69 6.62 -13.77
N THR A 168 18.84 6.46 -13.12
CA THR A 168 19.44 7.52 -12.30
C THR A 168 20.56 8.25 -13.04
N GLU A 169 20.56 8.20 -14.39
CA GLU A 169 21.57 8.84 -15.26
C GLU A 169 23.00 8.43 -14.87
N ARG A 170 23.19 7.16 -14.52
CA ARG A 170 24.44 6.56 -14.04
C ARG A 170 24.92 7.09 -12.69
N LEU A 171 24.10 7.79 -11.94
CA LEU A 171 24.40 8.24 -10.59
C LEU A 171 23.95 7.21 -9.56
N GLY A 172 24.63 7.17 -8.43
CA GLY A 172 24.29 6.28 -7.32
C GLY A 172 24.55 4.80 -7.62
N PHE A 173 24.08 3.95 -6.74
CA PHE A 173 24.23 2.49 -6.85
C PHE A 173 23.35 1.91 -7.97
N GLU A 174 22.17 2.47 -8.23
CA GLU A 174 21.33 2.07 -9.35
C GLU A 174 22.03 2.38 -10.68
N GLY A 175 22.63 3.58 -10.78
CA GLY A 175 23.36 4.02 -11.98
C GLY A 175 24.61 3.19 -12.27
N ARG A 176 25.25 2.62 -11.24
CA ARG A 176 26.36 1.67 -11.35
C ARG A 176 25.91 0.21 -11.52
N GLU A 177 24.59 -0.03 -11.60
CA GLU A 177 24.01 -1.37 -11.75
C GLU A 177 24.32 -2.32 -10.56
N GLU A 178 24.54 -1.75 -9.37
CA GLU A 178 24.80 -2.48 -8.12
C GLU A 178 23.50 -2.88 -7.42
N GLY A 179 22.39 -2.19 -7.71
CA GLY A 179 21.10 -2.41 -7.10
C GLY A 179 19.96 -1.81 -7.89
N VAL A 180 18.75 -2.08 -7.41
CA VAL A 180 17.49 -1.55 -7.89
C VAL A 180 16.70 -1.03 -6.70
N SER A 181 16.00 0.09 -6.85
CA SER A 181 15.09 0.60 -5.82
C SER A 181 13.70 0.84 -6.39
N ALA A 182 12.71 0.76 -5.51
CA ALA A 182 11.33 1.08 -5.83
C ALA A 182 10.69 1.95 -4.74
N TYR A 183 9.83 2.83 -5.19
CA TYR A 183 9.03 3.73 -4.38
C TYR A 183 7.57 3.47 -4.71
N ALA A 184 6.72 3.33 -3.71
CA ALA A 184 5.30 3.13 -3.91
C ALA A 184 4.48 4.10 -3.07
N VAL A 185 3.38 4.58 -3.64
CA VAL A 185 2.34 5.32 -2.93
C VAL A 185 1.04 4.55 -3.11
N ALA A 186 0.31 4.35 -2.04
CA ALA A 186 -1.00 3.73 -2.05
C ALA A 186 -2.03 4.66 -1.41
N LEU A 187 -3.20 4.76 -2.04
CA LEU A 187 -4.38 5.39 -1.47
C LEU A 187 -5.38 4.31 -1.11
N VAL A 188 -5.81 4.29 0.14
CA VAL A 188 -6.83 3.37 0.64
C VAL A 188 -7.97 4.14 1.27
N GLU A 189 -9.16 3.53 1.26
CA GLU A 189 -10.37 4.08 1.84
C GLU A 189 -10.95 3.10 2.87
N ASN A 190 -11.48 3.60 3.99
CA ASN A 190 -12.21 2.77 4.93
C ASN A 190 -13.65 2.50 4.43
N ILE A 191 -14.10 1.26 4.51
CA ILE A 191 -15.44 0.77 4.12
C ILE A 191 -16.37 0.55 5.32
#